data_992fd18f53e7aaa015074420ea5486d6
#
_entry.id   992fd18f53e7aaa015074420ea5486d6
#
_cell.length_a   1.000
_cell.length_b   1.000
_cell.length_c   1.000
_cell.angle_alpha   90.00
_cell.angle_beta   90.00
_cell.angle_gamma   90.00
#
_symmetry.space_group_name_H-M   'P 1'
#
loop_
_entity.id
_entity.type
_entity.pdbx_description
1 polymer ?
#
loop_
_entity_poly.entity_id
_entity_poly.type
_entity_poly.pdbx_seq_one_letter_code
_entity_poly.pdbx_strand_id
1 'polypeptide(L)'
;MTAANAAYMPKMTAYLSSVKAHSNFDRFILIYVGDDALPEIEGVQVHRLPHSAIQAWNSNGCVQHGDWIHAEGLEVSDLDTVVFTDGDMYLQRGMNDNERKALEGLQVGEVMVGPNQFQGQTLLQEASNLGFTGKAIDGFNQERVWKLPVFNTGCIAAKVVTHKAIYQHYVQNWASFSGIFHHYAKQQWLISYLIHSLGFKVKNMKHSFHLHNHGADMPSGSRWDVRRNVLTFDGEVVLLRHFTHNGAKYPL
;
A
#
# COMPACT_ATOMS: atom_id res chain seq x y z
N MET A 1 -5.23 -6.40 4.95
CA MET A 1 -6.16 -5.27 5.20
C MET A 1 -6.17 -4.35 4.00
N THR A 2 -7.32 -3.82 3.65
CA THR A 2 -7.50 -2.84 2.57
C THR A 2 -8.62 -1.88 2.91
N ALA A 3 -8.80 -0.80 2.12
CA ALA A 3 -9.86 0.17 2.35
C ALA A 3 -10.63 0.53 1.07
N ALA A 4 -11.93 0.80 1.19
CA ALA A 4 -12.76 1.26 0.10
C ALA A 4 -13.97 2.08 0.60
N ASN A 5 -14.48 2.94 -0.27
CA ASN A 5 -15.79 3.57 -0.11
C ASN A 5 -16.81 2.94 -1.07
N ALA A 6 -18.08 3.35 -0.96
CA ALA A 6 -19.16 2.83 -1.82
C ALA A 6 -18.86 2.93 -3.32
N ALA A 7 -18.26 4.04 -3.76
CA ALA A 7 -17.90 4.26 -5.17
C ALA A 7 -16.75 3.35 -5.66
N TYR A 8 -15.89 2.91 -4.75
CA TYR A 8 -14.75 2.05 -5.09
C TYR A 8 -15.06 0.55 -4.98
N MET A 9 -16.09 0.16 -4.21
CA MET A 9 -16.47 -1.25 -4.00
C MET A 9 -16.63 -2.06 -5.29
N PRO A 10 -17.27 -1.54 -6.36
CA PRO A 10 -17.38 -2.30 -7.62
C PRO A 10 -16.00 -2.67 -8.21
N LYS A 11 -14.99 -1.83 -8.05
CA LYS A 11 -13.63 -2.08 -8.54
C LYS A 11 -12.90 -3.13 -7.70
N MET A 12 -13.29 -3.29 -6.43
CA MET A 12 -12.68 -4.26 -5.52
C MET A 12 -13.26 -5.66 -5.63
N THR A 13 -14.33 -5.87 -6.38
CA THR A 13 -15.02 -7.17 -6.46
C THR A 13 -14.06 -8.32 -6.80
N ALA A 14 -13.15 -8.09 -7.74
CA ALA A 14 -12.15 -9.08 -8.13
C ALA A 14 -11.15 -9.37 -7.02
N TYR A 15 -10.68 -8.33 -6.30
CA TYR A 15 -9.78 -8.51 -5.17
C TYR A 15 -10.45 -9.33 -4.06
N LEU A 16 -11.66 -8.97 -3.67
CA LEU A 16 -12.42 -9.67 -2.63
C LEU A 16 -12.71 -11.13 -3.02
N SER A 17 -13.07 -11.37 -4.27
CA SER A 17 -13.26 -12.73 -4.80
C SER A 17 -11.96 -13.54 -4.77
N SER A 18 -10.84 -12.92 -5.11
CA SER A 18 -9.54 -13.58 -5.09
C SER A 18 -9.09 -13.90 -3.66
N VAL A 19 -9.39 -13.03 -2.71
CA VAL A 19 -9.13 -13.27 -1.29
C VAL A 19 -9.93 -14.47 -0.79
N LYS A 20 -11.22 -14.53 -1.11
CA LYS A 20 -12.06 -15.69 -0.77
C LYS A 20 -11.50 -17.00 -1.33
N ALA A 21 -10.98 -16.97 -2.56
CA ALA A 21 -10.48 -18.16 -3.26
C ALA A 21 -9.10 -18.64 -2.76
N HIS A 22 -8.22 -17.72 -2.36
CA HIS A 22 -6.79 -18.02 -2.19
C HIS A 22 -6.22 -17.63 -0.83
N SER A 23 -6.93 -16.83 -0.01
CA SER A 23 -6.36 -16.32 1.23
C SER A 23 -6.10 -17.42 2.26
N ASN A 24 -4.93 -17.38 2.85
CA ASN A 24 -4.56 -18.10 4.05
C ASN A 24 -3.99 -17.15 5.11
N PHE A 25 -4.38 -15.87 5.05
CA PHE A 25 -4.15 -14.91 6.12
C PHE A 25 -5.06 -15.25 7.31
N ASP A 26 -4.63 -14.93 8.52
CA ASP A 26 -5.42 -15.20 9.73
C ASP A 26 -6.73 -14.39 9.74
N ARG A 27 -6.69 -13.16 9.23
CA ARG A 27 -7.85 -12.30 9.04
C ARG A 27 -7.72 -11.49 7.75
N PHE A 28 -8.83 -11.30 7.04
CA PHE A 28 -8.92 -10.30 5.99
C PHE A 28 -9.91 -9.21 6.42
N ILE A 29 -9.43 -7.97 6.45
CA ILE A 29 -10.18 -6.82 6.97
C ILE A 29 -10.36 -5.80 5.86
N LEU A 30 -11.62 -5.43 5.62
CA LEU A 30 -12.01 -4.29 4.80
C LEU A 30 -12.39 -3.11 5.69
N ILE A 31 -11.69 -2.00 5.51
CA ILE A 31 -12.07 -0.72 6.12
C ILE A 31 -13.02 -0.02 5.15
N TYR A 32 -14.30 -0.02 5.49
CA TYR A 32 -15.32 0.64 4.69
C TYR A 32 -15.44 2.10 5.08
N VAL A 33 -15.13 2.98 4.14
CA VAL A 33 -15.09 4.43 4.35
C VAL A 33 -16.42 5.05 3.96
N GLY A 34 -17.08 5.69 4.92
CA GLY A 34 -18.34 6.38 4.71
C GLY A 34 -19.37 6.10 5.78
N ASP A 35 -20.51 6.78 5.66
CA ASP A 35 -21.62 6.74 6.63
C ASP A 35 -22.78 5.83 6.15
N ASP A 36 -22.65 5.23 4.98
CA ASP A 36 -23.60 4.25 4.44
C ASP A 36 -23.62 2.95 5.27
N ALA A 37 -24.60 2.10 4.98
CA ALA A 37 -24.68 0.77 5.58
C ALA A 37 -23.41 -0.04 5.24
N LEU A 38 -22.88 -0.78 6.24
CA LEU A 38 -21.74 -1.66 6.03
C LEU A 38 -22.13 -2.81 5.09
N PRO A 39 -21.32 -3.10 4.06
CA PRO A 39 -21.55 -4.26 3.22
C PRO A 39 -21.27 -5.55 4.00
N GLU A 40 -22.08 -6.56 3.81
CA GLU A 40 -21.78 -7.92 4.25
C GLU A 40 -21.03 -8.65 3.14
N ILE A 41 -19.81 -9.14 3.48
CA ILE A 41 -18.96 -9.86 2.54
C ILE A 41 -18.47 -11.12 3.23
N GLU A 42 -18.85 -12.26 2.68
CA GLU A 42 -18.48 -13.56 3.23
C GLU A 42 -16.96 -13.73 3.35
N GLY A 43 -16.49 -14.11 4.54
CA GLY A 43 -15.06 -14.33 4.84
C GLY A 43 -14.25 -13.05 5.01
N VAL A 44 -14.90 -11.87 5.02
CA VAL A 44 -14.26 -10.57 5.20
C VAL A 44 -14.81 -9.90 6.45
N GLN A 45 -13.93 -9.47 7.35
CA GLN A 45 -14.32 -8.60 8.46
C GLN A 45 -14.42 -7.17 7.95
N VAL A 46 -15.60 -6.54 8.09
CA VAL A 46 -15.83 -5.17 7.63
C VAL A 46 -15.94 -4.24 8.82
N HIS A 47 -15.09 -3.21 8.84
CA HIS A 47 -15.09 -2.17 9.86
C HIS A 47 -15.34 -0.81 9.23
N ARG A 48 -16.11 0.03 9.92
CA ARG A 48 -16.40 1.39 9.45
C ARG A 48 -15.26 2.34 9.77
N LEU A 49 -14.91 3.17 8.80
CA LEU A 49 -14.16 4.39 9.02
C LEU A 49 -15.05 5.56 8.58
N PRO A 50 -15.68 6.31 9.51
CA PRO A 50 -16.50 7.44 9.15
C PRO A 50 -15.65 8.55 8.52
N HIS A 51 -16.21 9.30 7.57
CA HIS A 51 -15.49 10.41 6.92
C HIS A 51 -14.89 11.40 7.92
N SER A 52 -15.58 11.62 9.04
CA SER A 52 -15.13 12.51 10.12
C SER A 52 -13.84 12.05 10.82
N ALA A 53 -13.50 10.76 10.74
CA ALA A 53 -12.28 10.19 11.35
C ALA A 53 -11.06 10.31 10.43
N ILE A 54 -11.23 10.64 9.16
CA ILE A 54 -10.12 10.79 8.21
C ILE A 54 -9.46 12.14 8.44
N GLN A 55 -8.19 12.11 8.86
CA GLN A 55 -7.46 13.33 9.21
C GLN A 55 -6.67 13.93 8.03
N ALA A 56 -6.36 13.11 7.02
CA ALA A 56 -5.61 13.56 5.85
C ALA A 56 -6.21 12.97 4.57
N TRP A 57 -6.75 13.84 3.69
CA TRP A 57 -7.28 13.44 2.39
C TRP A 57 -6.25 13.66 1.29
N ASN A 58 -6.14 12.70 0.38
CA ASN A 58 -5.50 12.95 -0.90
C ASN A 58 -6.51 13.51 -1.92
N SER A 59 -6.02 13.92 -3.09
CA SER A 59 -6.85 14.46 -4.16
C SER A 59 -7.90 13.49 -4.72
N ASN A 60 -7.75 12.20 -4.44
CA ASN A 60 -8.66 11.15 -4.91
C ASN A 60 -9.64 10.69 -3.83
N GLY A 61 -9.61 11.28 -2.63
CA GLY A 61 -10.48 10.91 -1.52
C GLY A 61 -10.20 9.50 -0.97
N CYS A 62 -9.02 8.96 -1.20
CA CYS A 62 -8.64 7.63 -0.71
C CYS A 62 -8.21 7.68 0.75
N VAL A 63 -8.44 6.60 1.48
CA VAL A 63 -7.90 6.40 2.82
C VAL A 63 -6.39 6.43 2.76
N GLN A 64 -5.80 7.25 3.62
CA GLN A 64 -4.36 7.35 3.72
C GLN A 64 -3.79 6.19 4.54
N HIS A 65 -2.50 5.93 4.33
CA HIS A 65 -1.84 4.90 5.12
C HIS A 65 -1.98 5.17 6.61
N GLY A 66 -2.71 4.31 7.31
CA GLY A 66 -2.90 4.39 8.75
C GLY A 66 -4.22 5.01 9.23
N ASP A 67 -5.03 5.66 8.39
CA ASP A 67 -6.37 6.11 8.79
C ASP A 67 -7.23 4.96 9.34
N TRP A 68 -6.98 3.74 8.84
CA TRP A 68 -7.65 2.52 9.26
C TRP A 68 -7.57 2.25 10.78
N ILE A 69 -6.57 2.77 11.49
CA ILE A 69 -6.46 2.62 12.94
C ILE A 69 -7.62 3.25 13.71
N HIS A 70 -8.35 4.16 13.08
CA HIS A 70 -9.55 4.81 13.62
C HIS A 70 -10.86 4.12 13.21
N ALA A 71 -10.79 2.96 12.56
CA ALA A 71 -11.99 2.22 12.17
C ALA A 71 -12.75 1.70 13.39
N GLU A 72 -14.07 1.89 13.38
CA GLU A 72 -14.96 1.54 14.49
C GLU A 72 -14.93 0.03 14.77
N GLY A 73 -14.75 -0.32 16.05
CA GLY A 73 -14.74 -1.72 16.50
C GLY A 73 -13.54 -2.54 16.01
N LEU A 74 -12.53 -1.92 15.38
CA LEU A 74 -11.32 -2.60 14.97
C LEU A 74 -10.42 -2.88 16.19
N GLU A 75 -10.30 -4.15 16.53
CA GLU A 75 -9.40 -4.61 17.61
C GLU A 75 -8.12 -5.20 16.99
N VAL A 76 -7.01 -4.49 17.16
CA VAL A 76 -5.68 -4.91 16.74
C VAL A 76 -4.68 -4.61 17.87
N SER A 77 -3.81 -5.55 18.14
CA SER A 77 -2.71 -5.37 19.10
C SER A 77 -1.59 -4.55 18.45
N ASP A 78 -0.88 -3.75 19.23
CA ASP A 78 0.29 -2.99 18.76
C ASP A 78 1.39 -3.89 18.17
N LEU A 79 1.43 -5.15 18.57
CA LEU A 79 2.40 -6.14 18.08
C LEU A 79 1.87 -7.01 16.93
N ASP A 80 0.60 -6.85 16.51
CA ASP A 80 0.09 -7.53 15.32
C ASP A 80 0.83 -7.02 14.08
N THR A 81 1.09 -7.92 13.14
CA THR A 81 1.60 -7.55 11.83
C THR A 81 0.45 -7.30 10.88
N VAL A 82 0.37 -6.09 10.35
CA VAL A 82 -0.63 -5.70 9.36
C VAL A 82 0.03 -5.52 8.00
N VAL A 83 -0.51 -6.21 6.99
CA VAL A 83 -0.23 -5.93 5.57
C VAL A 83 -1.37 -5.07 5.07
N PHE A 84 -1.10 -3.78 4.87
CA PHE A 84 -2.05 -2.87 4.24
C PHE A 84 -1.82 -2.85 2.73
N THR A 85 -2.91 -2.99 1.96
CA THR A 85 -2.86 -3.04 0.50
C THR A 85 -3.83 -2.06 -0.12
N ASP A 86 -3.49 -1.53 -1.29
CA ASP A 86 -4.45 -0.83 -2.14
C ASP A 86 -5.59 -1.77 -2.56
N GLY A 87 -6.72 -1.21 -2.94
CA GLY A 87 -7.90 -1.99 -3.32
C GLY A 87 -7.88 -2.52 -4.76
N ASP A 88 -6.89 -2.15 -5.56
CA ASP A 88 -6.68 -2.62 -6.93
C ASP A 88 -5.65 -3.76 -7.01
N MET A 89 -5.71 -4.64 -6.03
CA MET A 89 -4.91 -5.86 -5.95
C MET A 89 -5.67 -7.08 -6.44
N TYR A 90 -4.93 -8.16 -6.67
CA TYR A 90 -5.47 -9.50 -6.92
C TYR A 90 -4.58 -10.54 -6.25
N LEU A 91 -5.16 -11.34 -5.36
CA LEU A 91 -4.46 -12.43 -4.69
C LEU A 91 -4.47 -13.67 -5.59
N GLN A 92 -3.32 -14.09 -6.08
CA GLN A 92 -3.23 -15.21 -7.03
C GLN A 92 -3.03 -16.58 -6.38
N ARG A 93 -2.58 -16.60 -5.15
CA ARG A 93 -2.33 -17.81 -4.33
C ARG A 93 -2.31 -17.48 -2.84
N GLY A 94 -2.29 -18.48 -1.99
CA GLY A 94 -1.96 -18.30 -0.57
C GLY A 94 -0.48 -17.97 -0.35
N MET A 95 -0.17 -17.38 0.80
CA MET A 95 1.21 -17.22 1.25
C MET A 95 1.89 -18.57 1.43
N ASN A 96 3.17 -18.64 1.06
CA ASN A 96 4.01 -19.74 1.45
C ASN A 96 4.65 -19.51 2.85
N ASP A 97 5.26 -20.56 3.40
CA ASP A 97 5.85 -20.53 4.75
C ASP A 97 6.97 -19.47 4.91
N ASN A 98 7.76 -19.22 3.86
CA ASN A 98 8.82 -18.22 3.91
C ASN A 98 8.26 -16.80 3.95
N GLU A 99 7.19 -16.55 3.20
CA GLU A 99 6.48 -15.26 3.21
C GLU A 99 5.82 -15.02 4.57
N ARG A 100 5.14 -16.04 5.12
CA ARG A 100 4.56 -15.98 6.46
C ARG A 100 5.61 -15.70 7.51
N LYS A 101 6.70 -16.45 7.55
CA LYS A 101 7.81 -16.23 8.49
C LYS A 101 8.43 -14.85 8.35
N ALA A 102 8.54 -14.31 7.12
CA ALA A 102 9.07 -12.98 6.91
C ALA A 102 8.18 -11.89 7.51
N LEU A 103 6.84 -12.04 7.42
CA LEU A 103 5.87 -11.12 8.03
C LEU A 103 5.85 -11.24 9.55
N GLU A 104 5.74 -12.46 10.07
CA GLU A 104 5.73 -12.73 11.52
C GLU A 104 7.01 -12.27 12.21
N GLY A 105 8.15 -12.40 11.52
CA GLY A 105 9.48 -11.98 11.98
C GLY A 105 9.74 -10.47 11.93
N LEU A 106 8.77 -9.64 11.49
CA LEU A 106 8.91 -8.19 11.54
C LEU A 106 8.97 -7.70 12.98
N GLN A 107 9.96 -6.85 13.25
CA GLN A 107 10.12 -6.22 14.55
C GLN A 107 9.51 -4.82 14.54
N VAL A 108 9.26 -4.28 15.74
CA VAL A 108 8.89 -2.86 15.90
C VAL A 108 9.98 -1.99 15.28
N GLY A 109 9.59 -1.01 14.49
CA GLY A 109 10.52 -0.15 13.74
C GLY A 109 11.02 -0.75 12.43
N GLU A 110 10.57 -1.94 12.03
CA GLU A 110 10.81 -2.49 10.71
C GLU A 110 9.56 -2.33 9.83
N VAL A 111 9.79 -1.96 8.57
CA VAL A 111 8.73 -1.79 7.56
C VAL A 111 9.11 -2.61 6.33
N MET A 112 8.22 -3.47 5.89
CA MET A 112 8.38 -4.21 4.64
C MET A 112 7.51 -3.55 3.56
N VAL A 113 8.13 -3.17 2.45
CA VAL A 113 7.50 -2.38 1.37
C VAL A 113 7.59 -3.10 0.05
N GLY A 114 6.59 -2.86 -0.81
CA GLY A 114 6.62 -3.33 -2.19
C GLY A 114 7.75 -2.66 -2.98
N PRO A 115 8.37 -3.38 -3.94
CA PRO A 115 9.32 -2.78 -4.84
C PRO A 115 8.63 -1.69 -5.67
N ASN A 116 9.30 -0.53 -5.84
CA ASN A 116 8.79 0.49 -6.73
C ASN A 116 8.88 0.00 -8.19
N GLN A 117 7.91 0.35 -9.00
CA GLN A 117 7.89 0.07 -10.44
C GLN A 117 9.13 0.64 -11.17
N PHE A 118 9.60 1.80 -10.74
CA PHE A 118 10.82 2.43 -11.22
C PHE A 118 11.97 2.08 -10.29
N GLN A 119 12.59 0.92 -10.51
CA GLN A 119 13.68 0.41 -9.67
C GLN A 119 14.81 1.44 -9.55
N GLY A 120 15.20 1.72 -8.30
CA GLY A 120 16.30 2.63 -8.00
C GLY A 120 15.98 4.12 -8.08
N GLN A 121 14.73 4.50 -8.36
CA GLN A 121 14.33 5.90 -8.30
C GLN A 121 14.44 6.44 -6.88
N THR A 122 15.18 7.53 -6.72
CA THR A 122 15.35 8.20 -5.44
C THR A 122 14.22 9.18 -5.15
N LEU A 123 14.07 9.56 -3.89
CA LEU A 123 13.13 10.61 -3.50
C LEU A 123 13.37 11.92 -4.25
N LEU A 124 14.64 12.27 -4.52
CA LEU A 124 14.98 13.46 -5.30
C LEU A 124 14.48 13.36 -6.75
N GLN A 125 14.71 12.22 -7.40
CA GLN A 125 14.27 11.99 -8.77
C GLN A 125 12.76 12.01 -8.87
N GLU A 126 12.07 11.32 -7.97
CA GLU A 126 10.59 11.34 -7.93
C GLU A 126 10.06 12.74 -7.67
N ALA A 127 10.64 13.47 -6.73
CA ALA A 127 10.31 14.87 -6.50
C ALA A 127 10.41 15.68 -7.80
N SER A 128 11.49 15.58 -8.52
CA SER A 128 11.69 16.28 -9.79
C SER A 128 10.63 15.89 -10.83
N ASN A 129 10.30 14.62 -10.95
CA ASN A 129 9.27 14.12 -11.86
C ASN A 129 7.87 14.64 -11.50
N LEU A 130 7.60 14.85 -10.21
CA LEU A 130 6.36 15.40 -9.70
C LEU A 130 6.28 16.94 -9.80
N GLY A 131 7.31 17.59 -10.33
CA GLY A 131 7.35 19.03 -10.50
C GLY A 131 7.69 19.81 -9.21
N PHE A 132 8.38 19.18 -8.29
CA PHE A 132 8.87 19.82 -7.07
C PHE A 132 9.98 20.81 -7.41
N THR A 133 9.72 22.06 -7.30
CA THR A 133 10.77 23.08 -7.33
C THR A 133 11.28 23.35 -5.91
N GLY A 134 12.59 23.53 -5.75
CA GLY A 134 13.32 23.51 -4.49
C GLY A 134 12.76 24.30 -3.29
N LYS A 135 11.88 25.30 -3.51
CA LYS A 135 11.22 26.06 -2.43
C LYS A 135 10.07 25.29 -1.75
N ALA A 136 9.51 24.31 -2.42
CA ALA A 136 8.40 23.53 -1.89
C ALA A 136 8.82 22.53 -0.80
N ILE A 137 10.11 22.38 -0.59
CA ILE A 137 10.71 21.30 0.17
C ILE A 137 11.41 21.78 1.43
N ASP A 138 11.37 23.06 1.73
CA ASP A 138 12.05 23.70 2.88
C ASP A 138 11.67 23.09 4.24
N GLY A 139 10.58 22.37 4.35
CA GLY A 139 10.21 21.60 5.55
C GLY A 139 10.83 20.19 5.65
N PHE A 140 11.50 19.71 4.57
CA PHE A 140 12.00 18.33 4.48
C PHE A 140 13.53 18.30 4.29
N ASN A 141 14.26 18.96 5.17
CA ASN A 141 15.69 19.33 5.01
C ASN A 141 16.70 18.20 5.25
N GLN A 142 16.34 16.94 5.19
CA GLN A 142 17.31 15.86 5.36
C GLN A 142 17.91 15.45 3.99
N GLU A 143 18.91 16.16 3.50
CA GLU A 143 19.57 15.87 2.20
C GLU A 143 19.97 14.40 2.03
N ARG A 144 20.40 13.73 3.12
CA ARG A 144 20.74 12.32 3.08
C ARG A 144 19.54 11.44 2.70
N VAL A 145 18.32 11.82 3.12
CA VAL A 145 17.08 11.06 2.85
C VAL A 145 16.69 11.18 1.38
N TRP A 146 16.98 12.28 0.73
CA TRP A 146 16.65 12.51 -0.68
C TRP A 146 17.34 11.55 -1.65
N LYS A 147 18.48 10.98 -1.25
CA LYS A 147 19.22 9.99 -2.04
C LYS A 147 18.71 8.57 -1.86
N LEU A 148 17.76 8.37 -0.95
CA LEU A 148 17.20 7.05 -0.65
C LEU A 148 16.03 6.73 -1.59
N PRO A 149 15.70 5.44 -1.77
CA PRO A 149 14.69 5.03 -2.74
C PRO A 149 13.27 5.41 -2.34
N VAL A 150 12.42 5.65 -3.34
CA VAL A 150 10.97 5.67 -3.19
C VAL A 150 10.45 4.24 -3.21
N PHE A 151 9.44 3.96 -2.39
CA PHE A 151 8.78 2.66 -2.31
C PHE A 151 7.41 2.69 -2.98
N ASN A 152 6.95 1.54 -3.45
CA ASN A 152 5.54 1.38 -3.77
C ASN A 152 4.75 1.23 -2.46
N THR A 153 3.88 2.20 -2.18
CA THR A 153 3.08 2.23 -0.94
C THR A 153 1.74 1.51 -1.07
N GLY A 154 1.44 0.95 -2.23
CA GLY A 154 0.26 0.12 -2.43
C GLY A 154 0.29 -1.22 -1.67
N CYS A 155 1.46 -1.61 -1.14
CA CYS A 155 1.57 -2.76 -0.24
C CYS A 155 2.64 -2.47 0.82
N ILE A 156 2.21 -2.32 2.08
CA ILE A 156 3.10 -2.04 3.23
C ILE A 156 2.77 -3.00 4.36
N ALA A 157 3.79 -3.67 4.90
CA ALA A 157 3.65 -4.50 6.08
C ALA A 157 4.53 -4.00 7.24
N ALA A 158 3.95 -3.91 8.42
CA ALA A 158 4.65 -3.53 9.65
C ALA A 158 3.84 -3.96 10.89
N LYS A 159 4.43 -3.87 12.07
CA LYS A 159 3.69 -3.93 13.33
C LYS A 159 2.75 -2.72 13.45
N VAL A 160 1.59 -2.91 14.08
CA VAL A 160 0.59 -1.85 14.26
C VAL A 160 1.20 -0.59 14.89
N VAL A 161 2.03 -0.73 15.93
CA VAL A 161 2.71 0.40 16.55
C VAL A 161 3.61 1.17 15.57
N THR A 162 4.24 0.49 14.63
CA THR A 162 5.07 1.14 13.59
C THR A 162 4.19 1.88 12.57
N HIS A 163 3.07 1.28 12.15
CA HIS A 163 2.08 1.97 11.31
C HIS A 163 1.55 3.24 11.99
N LYS A 164 1.20 3.16 13.28
CA LYS A 164 0.75 4.32 14.06
C LYS A 164 1.78 5.45 14.07
N ALA A 165 3.06 5.11 14.27
CA ALA A 165 4.13 6.11 14.27
C ALA A 165 4.28 6.81 12.91
N ILE A 166 4.27 6.05 11.81
CA ILE A 166 4.30 6.63 10.45
C ILE A 166 3.10 7.54 10.24
N TYR A 167 1.91 7.07 10.62
CA TYR A 167 0.67 7.81 10.44
C TYR A 167 0.62 9.13 11.21
N GLN A 168 1.06 9.15 12.47
CA GLN A 168 1.12 10.37 13.26
C GLN A 168 1.95 11.46 12.55
N HIS A 169 3.13 11.10 12.06
CA HIS A 169 3.98 12.03 11.30
C HIS A 169 3.40 12.38 9.93
N TYR A 170 2.70 11.42 9.29
CA TYR A 170 2.02 11.67 8.03
C TYR A 170 0.96 12.77 8.18
N VAL A 171 0.08 12.66 9.17
CA VAL A 171 -0.97 13.66 9.44
C VAL A 171 -0.38 15.01 9.78
N GLN A 172 0.64 15.05 10.65
CA GLN A 172 1.31 16.29 11.04
C GLN A 172 1.92 17.05 9.84
N ASN A 173 2.43 16.33 8.86
CA ASN A 173 3.08 16.92 7.69
C ASN A 173 2.11 17.15 6.52
N TRP A 174 0.96 16.46 6.50
CA TRP A 174 0.07 16.47 5.34
C TRP A 174 -0.46 17.84 4.99
N ALA A 175 -0.85 18.65 5.97
CA ALA A 175 -1.41 19.98 5.73
C ALA A 175 -0.42 20.88 4.98
N SER A 176 0.85 20.86 5.38
CA SER A 176 1.91 21.61 4.72
C SER A 176 2.26 21.03 3.36
N PHE A 177 2.21 19.72 3.24
CA PHE A 177 2.62 18.98 2.04
C PHE A 177 1.53 18.98 0.95
N SER A 178 0.26 18.84 1.33
CA SER A 178 -0.85 18.70 0.37
C SER A 178 -1.07 19.93 -0.50
N GLY A 179 -0.78 21.12 0.01
CA GLY A 179 -0.86 22.37 -0.74
C GLY A 179 0.23 22.55 -1.81
N ILE A 180 1.30 21.78 -1.71
CA ILE A 180 2.46 21.88 -2.60
C ILE A 180 2.26 21.03 -3.86
N PHE A 181 1.46 19.96 -3.76
CA PHE A 181 1.37 18.94 -4.79
C PHE A 181 -0.05 18.65 -5.26
N HIS A 182 -0.21 18.59 -6.56
CA HIS A 182 -1.46 18.20 -7.22
C HIS A 182 -1.44 16.77 -7.77
N HIS A 183 -0.33 16.02 -7.57
CA HIS A 183 -0.17 14.68 -8.13
C HIS A 183 -0.60 13.58 -7.15
N TYR A 184 -1.21 12.49 -7.67
CA TYR A 184 -1.64 11.35 -6.86
C TYR A 184 -0.49 10.63 -6.13
N ALA A 185 0.72 10.63 -6.72
CA ALA A 185 1.90 9.98 -6.12
C ALA A 185 2.50 10.73 -4.93
N LYS A 186 1.97 11.91 -4.57
CA LYS A 186 2.44 12.67 -3.41
C LYS A 186 2.40 11.88 -2.11
N GLN A 187 1.40 11.03 -1.92
CA GLN A 187 1.28 10.15 -0.77
C GLN A 187 2.44 9.15 -0.70
N GLN A 188 2.74 8.49 -1.81
CA GLN A 188 3.84 7.54 -1.93
C GLN A 188 5.18 8.19 -1.57
N TRP A 189 5.40 9.40 -2.08
CA TRP A 189 6.60 10.16 -1.77
C TRP A 189 6.71 10.49 -0.28
N LEU A 190 5.66 11.07 0.31
CA LEU A 190 5.66 11.46 1.72
C LEU A 190 5.86 10.27 2.66
N ILE A 191 5.15 9.16 2.43
CA ILE A 191 5.31 7.94 3.24
C ILE A 191 6.75 7.42 3.12
N SER A 192 7.31 7.36 1.91
CA SER A 192 8.68 6.92 1.71
C SER A 192 9.68 7.83 2.42
N TYR A 193 9.49 9.15 2.35
CA TYR A 193 10.29 10.12 3.08
C TYR A 193 10.21 9.90 4.58
N LEU A 194 9.02 9.73 5.14
CA LEU A 194 8.82 9.52 6.57
C LEU A 194 9.46 8.23 7.06
N ILE A 195 9.31 7.13 6.34
CA ILE A 195 9.95 5.85 6.68
C ILE A 195 11.47 6.05 6.85
N HIS A 196 12.10 6.77 5.92
CA HIS A 196 13.53 7.02 5.97
C HIS A 196 13.94 8.05 7.04
N SER A 197 13.20 9.16 7.16
CA SER A 197 13.52 10.24 8.08
C SER A 197 13.35 9.86 9.54
N LEU A 198 12.39 8.98 9.83
CA LEU A 198 12.16 8.42 11.17
C LEU A 198 13.15 7.30 11.52
N GLY A 199 13.99 6.90 10.57
CA GLY A 199 15.02 5.88 10.80
C GLY A 199 14.47 4.45 10.86
N PHE A 200 13.30 4.19 10.32
CA PHE A 200 12.76 2.84 10.25
C PHE A 200 13.62 1.97 9.34
N LYS A 201 13.80 0.72 9.75
CA LYS A 201 14.52 -0.28 8.96
C LYS A 201 13.64 -0.83 7.86
N VAL A 202 14.05 -0.60 6.62
CA VAL A 202 13.30 -1.06 5.45
C VAL A 202 13.71 -2.48 5.06
N LYS A 203 12.69 -3.32 4.83
CA LYS A 203 12.80 -4.62 4.20
C LYS A 203 12.03 -4.59 2.88
N ASN A 204 12.64 -5.02 1.80
CA ASN A 204 11.95 -5.11 0.51
C ASN A 204 11.17 -6.42 0.40
N MET A 205 9.92 -6.33 -0.01
CA MET A 205 9.17 -7.50 -0.45
C MET A 205 9.82 -8.06 -1.72
N LYS A 206 9.85 -9.37 -1.84
CA LYS A 206 10.24 -10.01 -3.10
C LYS A 206 9.20 -9.71 -4.18
N HIS A 207 9.62 -9.69 -5.45
CA HIS A 207 8.68 -9.54 -6.56
C HIS A 207 7.67 -10.70 -6.64
N SER A 208 8.01 -11.88 -6.13
CA SER A 208 7.06 -13.00 -6.00
C SER A 208 6.01 -12.76 -4.91
N PHE A 209 6.25 -11.84 -3.96
CA PHE A 209 5.24 -11.43 -2.97
C PHE A 209 4.30 -10.35 -3.52
N HIS A 210 4.86 -9.29 -4.08
CA HIS A 210 4.10 -8.17 -4.61
C HIS A 210 4.73 -7.69 -5.91
N LEU A 211 3.96 -7.66 -6.97
CA LEU A 211 4.41 -7.17 -8.26
C LEU A 211 3.38 -6.25 -8.89
N HIS A 212 3.86 -5.06 -9.22
CA HIS A 212 3.08 -4.07 -9.93
C HIS A 212 3.06 -4.40 -11.42
N ASN A 213 1.87 -4.59 -11.96
CA ASN A 213 1.68 -4.91 -13.37
C ASN A 213 1.55 -3.63 -14.20
N HIS A 214 2.67 -3.05 -14.60
CA HIS A 214 2.70 -1.79 -15.35
C HIS A 214 3.12 -1.98 -16.82
N GLY A 215 2.54 -2.94 -17.51
CA GLY A 215 2.78 -3.10 -18.95
C GLY A 215 4.25 -3.30 -19.31
N ALA A 216 4.84 -2.33 -20.03
CA ALA A 216 6.22 -2.41 -20.50
C ALA A 216 7.30 -2.33 -19.40
N ASP A 217 6.94 -1.88 -18.20
CA ASP A 217 7.89 -1.62 -17.11
C ASP A 217 7.96 -2.78 -16.09
N MET A 218 7.44 -3.94 -16.43
CA MET A 218 7.56 -5.10 -15.55
C MET A 218 9.04 -5.52 -15.41
N PRO A 219 9.49 -5.86 -14.19
CA PRO A 219 10.86 -6.32 -13.99
C PRO A 219 11.21 -7.50 -14.89
N SER A 220 12.48 -7.58 -15.31
CA SER A 220 13.02 -8.77 -15.98
C SER A 220 12.74 -10.01 -15.14
N GLY A 221 12.28 -11.09 -15.75
CA GLY A 221 11.81 -12.30 -15.05
C GLY A 221 10.30 -12.38 -14.88
N SER A 222 9.57 -11.27 -15.08
CA SER A 222 8.11 -11.27 -15.05
C SER A 222 7.54 -11.93 -16.31
N ARG A 223 6.53 -12.78 -16.14
CA ARG A 223 5.80 -13.41 -17.26
C ARG A 223 4.31 -13.41 -16.95
N TRP A 224 3.54 -13.00 -17.95
CA TRP A 224 2.09 -13.02 -17.92
C TRP A 224 1.56 -14.22 -18.73
N ASP A 225 0.93 -15.17 -18.05
CA ASP A 225 0.19 -16.24 -18.73
C ASP A 225 -1.26 -15.81 -18.95
N VAL A 226 -1.54 -15.32 -20.16
CA VAL A 226 -2.86 -14.82 -20.55
C VAL A 226 -3.94 -15.90 -20.42
N ARG A 227 -3.61 -17.19 -20.69
CA ARG A 227 -4.60 -18.28 -20.68
C ARG A 227 -5.02 -18.64 -19.27
N ARG A 228 -4.09 -18.57 -18.32
CA ARG A 228 -4.34 -18.88 -16.90
C ARG A 228 -4.70 -17.64 -16.08
N ASN A 229 -4.57 -16.45 -16.65
CA ASN A 229 -4.68 -15.19 -15.95
C ASN A 229 -3.72 -15.09 -14.75
N VAL A 230 -2.48 -15.57 -14.90
CA VAL A 230 -1.49 -15.67 -13.83
C VAL A 230 -0.24 -14.87 -14.17
N LEU A 231 0.20 -14.04 -13.23
CA LEU A 231 1.48 -13.34 -13.26
C LEU A 231 2.52 -14.15 -12.48
N THR A 232 3.66 -14.42 -13.09
CA THR A 232 4.80 -15.08 -12.46
C THR A 232 6.02 -14.17 -12.47
N PHE A 233 6.91 -14.38 -11.51
CA PHE A 233 8.24 -13.78 -11.46
C PHE A 233 9.27 -14.89 -11.21
N ASP A 234 10.27 -14.99 -12.09
CA ASP A 234 11.26 -16.07 -12.08
C ASP A 234 10.65 -17.48 -11.95
N GLY A 235 9.50 -17.70 -12.59
CA GLY A 235 8.78 -18.97 -12.58
C GLY A 235 7.85 -19.19 -11.38
N GLU A 236 7.93 -18.36 -10.35
CA GLU A 236 7.02 -18.40 -9.20
C GLU A 236 5.75 -17.57 -9.44
N VAL A 237 4.58 -18.09 -9.06
CA VAL A 237 3.34 -17.32 -9.10
C VAL A 237 3.43 -16.19 -8.09
N VAL A 238 3.19 -14.96 -8.53
CA VAL A 238 3.17 -13.78 -7.65
C VAL A 238 1.99 -13.87 -6.68
N LEU A 239 2.22 -13.59 -5.40
CA LEU A 239 1.17 -13.62 -4.38
C LEU A 239 0.15 -12.50 -4.62
N LEU A 240 0.60 -11.24 -4.63
CA LEU A 240 -0.21 -10.05 -4.82
C LEU A 240 0.13 -9.37 -6.14
N ARG A 241 -0.79 -9.41 -7.09
CA ARG A 241 -0.71 -8.64 -8.33
C ARG A 241 -1.39 -7.30 -8.14
N HIS A 242 -0.67 -6.23 -8.42
CA HIS A 242 -1.16 -4.86 -8.31
C HIS A 242 -1.52 -4.31 -9.70
N PHE A 243 -2.75 -3.86 -9.87
CA PHE A 243 -3.22 -3.24 -11.10
C PHE A 243 -3.05 -1.72 -11.00
N THR A 244 -2.58 -1.08 -12.05
CA THR A 244 -2.67 0.38 -12.15
C THR A 244 -3.92 0.79 -12.90
N HIS A 245 -4.43 1.98 -12.60
CA HIS A 245 -5.59 2.59 -13.25
C HIS A 245 -5.54 2.62 -14.79
N ASN A 246 -4.35 2.61 -15.37
CA ASN A 246 -4.13 2.60 -16.81
C ASN A 246 -3.97 1.19 -17.41
N GLY A 247 -3.89 0.16 -16.57
CA GLY A 247 -3.68 -1.24 -16.97
C GLY A 247 -4.95 -2.07 -17.09
N ALA A 248 -6.12 -1.47 -17.07
CA ALA A 248 -7.43 -2.12 -17.10
C ALA A 248 -7.75 -2.96 -18.35
N LYS A 249 -6.75 -3.41 -19.09
CA LYS A 249 -6.90 -4.32 -20.24
C LYS A 249 -6.69 -5.79 -19.90
N TYR A 250 -6.55 -6.13 -18.64
CA TYR A 250 -6.49 -7.55 -18.27
C TYR A 250 -7.87 -7.99 -17.83
N PRO A 251 -8.51 -8.90 -18.58
CA PRO A 251 -9.81 -9.44 -18.18
C PRO A 251 -9.68 -10.11 -16.83
N LEU A 252 -10.61 -9.78 -15.97
CA LEU A 252 -10.90 -10.51 -14.74
C LEU A 252 -11.53 -11.85 -15.08
#